data_ff4ab8a8e68fd47962e938b74f1a647a
#
_entry.id   ff4ab8a8e68fd47962e938b74f1a647a
#
_cell.length_a   1.000
_cell.length_b   1.000
_cell.length_c   1.000
_cell.angle_alpha   90.00
_cell.angle_beta   90.00
_cell.angle_gamma   90.00
#
_symmetry.space_group_name_H-M   'P 1'
#
loop_
_entity.id
_entity.type
_entity.pdbx_description
1 polymer ?
#
loop_
_entity_poly.entity_id
_entity_poly.type
_entity_poly.pdbx_seq_one_letter_code
_entity_poly.pdbx_strand_id
1 'polypeptide(L)'
;MANIPEDSKADAARLRDLFKARTKLSQAAFGKQYGLGSQGMVWQYLSGSTPLNIPAAKKFAEGLGVSIDSFSPTLARQIEEASALTERPVDASSNDEFVMVRRVDVKLSAGHGAFVYSEDDLSRLAFRADFLRTVGAGPENSVSVTVDGSSMEPTIPDGSTVLINMRAKSILPGRIYAFRLDGQLLIKRLYHDSRGTVTARSDNPEFDDLRISDDCADFEILGRAFWMGAKLH
;
A
#
# COMPACT_ATOMS: atom_id res chain seq x y z
N MET A 1 29.24 -19.97 34.69
CA MET A 1 29.86 -19.18 33.61
C MET A 1 29.22 -19.66 32.33
N ALA A 2 28.51 -18.80 31.61
CA ALA A 2 27.89 -19.17 30.33
C ALA A 2 28.99 -19.51 29.32
N ASN A 3 28.89 -20.67 28.68
CA ASN A 3 29.83 -21.14 27.68
C ASN A 3 29.63 -20.27 26.40
N ILE A 4 30.54 -19.33 26.17
CA ILE A 4 30.49 -18.47 24.98
C ILE A 4 30.96 -19.33 23.79
N PRO A 5 30.14 -19.47 22.72
CA PRO A 5 30.51 -20.25 21.55
C PRO A 5 31.85 -19.79 20.95
N GLU A 6 32.67 -20.72 20.46
CA GLU A 6 33.99 -20.43 19.87
C GLU A 6 33.86 -19.43 18.67
N ASP A 7 32.82 -19.54 17.89
CA ASP A 7 32.52 -18.63 16.80
C ASP A 7 32.38 -17.17 17.25
N SER A 8 31.81 -16.96 18.45
CA SER A 8 31.62 -15.61 19.01
C SER A 8 32.94 -14.90 19.34
N LYS A 9 33.98 -15.66 19.75
CA LYS A 9 35.32 -15.11 20.01
C LYS A 9 36.03 -14.75 18.70
N ALA A 10 35.87 -15.58 17.67
CA ALA A 10 36.44 -15.33 16.35
C ALA A 10 35.80 -14.08 15.71
N ASP A 11 34.46 -13.93 15.83
CA ASP A 11 33.72 -12.75 15.39
C ASP A 11 34.20 -11.47 16.07
N ALA A 12 34.35 -11.51 17.41
CA ALA A 12 34.84 -10.38 18.19
C ALA A 12 36.28 -9.99 17.81
N ALA A 13 37.14 -10.95 17.49
CA ALA A 13 38.51 -10.68 17.04
C ALA A 13 38.48 -9.95 15.68
N ARG A 14 37.74 -10.45 14.67
CA ARG A 14 37.58 -9.80 13.38
C ARG A 14 36.98 -8.40 13.50
N LEU A 15 35.94 -8.25 14.33
CA LEU A 15 35.30 -6.96 14.56
C LEU A 15 36.25 -5.96 15.22
N ARG A 16 37.05 -6.38 16.18
CA ARG A 16 38.06 -5.54 16.84
C ARG A 16 39.11 -5.05 15.87
N ASP A 17 39.60 -5.90 14.96
CA ASP A 17 40.57 -5.54 13.95
C ASP A 17 39.99 -4.53 12.95
N LEU A 18 38.76 -4.73 12.49
CA LEU A 18 38.03 -3.77 11.66
C LEU A 18 37.79 -2.45 12.40
N PHE A 19 37.42 -2.49 13.68
CA PHE A 19 37.23 -1.29 14.48
C PHE A 19 38.52 -0.42 14.52
N LYS A 20 39.68 -1.04 14.76
CA LYS A 20 40.98 -0.34 14.77
C LYS A 20 41.33 0.20 13.38
N ALA A 21 41.01 -0.53 12.32
CA ALA A 21 41.39 -0.16 10.96
C ALA A 21 40.48 0.92 10.33
N ARG A 22 39.19 0.92 10.66
CA ARG A 22 38.15 1.68 9.96
C ARG A 22 37.68 2.94 10.70
N THR A 23 37.89 3.04 12.01
CA THR A 23 37.46 4.21 12.78
C THR A 23 38.56 4.77 13.68
N LYS A 24 38.59 6.11 13.80
CA LYS A 24 39.40 6.84 14.76
C LYS A 24 38.61 7.23 16.01
N LEU A 25 37.34 6.89 16.07
CA LEU A 25 36.47 7.19 17.20
C LEU A 25 36.89 6.35 18.43
N SER A 26 36.80 6.93 19.61
CA SER A 26 36.89 6.15 20.85
C SER A 26 35.65 5.28 20.98
N GLN A 27 35.75 4.17 21.73
CA GLN A 27 34.63 3.29 21.97
C GLN A 27 33.41 4.02 22.56
N ALA A 28 33.65 5.02 23.44
CA ALA A 28 32.59 5.85 24.01
C ALA A 28 31.91 6.71 22.95
N ALA A 29 32.69 7.36 22.08
CA ALA A 29 32.16 8.19 21.00
C ALA A 29 31.38 7.35 19.96
N PHE A 30 31.93 6.19 19.60
CA PHE A 30 31.28 5.24 18.68
C PHE A 30 29.97 4.73 19.25
N GLY A 31 29.97 4.30 20.53
CA GLY A 31 28.77 3.82 21.21
C GLY A 31 27.64 4.85 21.26
N LYS A 32 28.00 6.13 21.49
CA LYS A 32 27.05 7.25 21.51
C LYS A 32 26.52 7.55 20.08
N GLN A 33 27.41 7.64 19.10
CA GLN A 33 27.06 8.03 17.73
C GLN A 33 26.17 6.99 17.04
N TYR A 34 26.45 5.70 17.22
CA TYR A 34 25.71 4.61 16.57
C TYR A 34 24.72 3.90 17.50
N GLY A 35 24.48 4.46 18.68
CA GLY A 35 23.46 3.97 19.60
C GLY A 35 23.74 2.57 20.15
N LEU A 36 25.02 2.17 20.32
CA LEU A 36 25.44 0.92 20.95
C LEU A 36 25.49 1.00 22.48
N GLY A 37 25.23 2.19 23.05
CA GLY A 37 25.24 2.41 24.49
C GLY A 37 26.59 2.93 25.01
N SER A 38 26.97 2.49 26.22
CA SER A 38 28.19 2.96 26.89
C SER A 38 29.48 2.36 26.29
N GLN A 39 30.62 2.98 26.63
CA GLN A 39 31.94 2.43 26.31
C GLN A 39 32.08 0.95 26.73
N GLY A 40 31.58 0.61 27.91
CA GLY A 40 31.64 -0.75 28.42
C GLY A 40 30.87 -1.75 27.55
N MET A 41 29.75 -1.35 26.98
CA MET A 41 28.98 -2.21 26.08
C MET A 41 29.74 -2.45 24.76
N VAL A 42 30.31 -1.41 24.15
CA VAL A 42 31.15 -1.55 22.96
C VAL A 42 32.36 -2.45 23.25
N TRP A 43 33.01 -2.27 24.41
CA TRP A 43 34.11 -3.11 24.81
C TRP A 43 33.73 -4.58 24.96
N GLN A 44 32.56 -4.88 25.56
CA GLN A 44 32.06 -6.25 25.72
C GLN A 44 31.90 -6.98 24.38
N TYR A 45 31.39 -6.30 23.35
CA TYR A 45 31.31 -6.85 22.00
C TYR A 45 32.71 -7.05 21.38
N LEU A 46 33.58 -6.06 21.48
CA LEU A 46 34.94 -6.13 20.92
C LEU A 46 35.84 -7.13 21.64
N SER A 47 35.60 -7.41 22.92
CA SER A 47 36.35 -8.41 23.69
C SER A 47 35.80 -9.82 23.53
N GLY A 48 34.58 -9.97 22.99
CA GLY A 48 33.88 -11.26 22.94
C GLY A 48 33.30 -11.71 24.27
N SER A 49 33.22 -10.81 25.27
CA SER A 49 32.58 -11.10 26.56
C SER A 49 31.06 -11.18 26.45
N THR A 50 30.49 -10.56 25.40
CA THR A 50 29.10 -10.65 25.04
C THR A 50 28.98 -11.03 23.56
N PRO A 51 28.22 -12.08 23.20
CA PRO A 51 27.99 -12.44 21.81
C PRO A 51 27.31 -11.30 21.05
N LEU A 52 27.73 -11.11 19.79
CA LEU A 52 27.06 -10.17 18.89
C LEU A 52 25.61 -10.61 18.64
N ASN A 53 24.69 -9.68 18.76
CA ASN A 53 23.32 -9.84 18.30
C ASN A 53 23.08 -9.05 17.02
N ILE A 54 22.01 -9.36 16.29
CA ILE A 54 21.66 -8.74 15.01
C ILE A 54 21.60 -7.19 15.10
N PRO A 55 20.93 -6.58 16.11
CA PRO A 55 20.90 -5.12 16.26
C PRO A 55 22.30 -4.51 16.45
N ALA A 56 23.16 -5.11 17.27
CA ALA A 56 24.51 -4.61 17.48
C ALA A 56 25.38 -4.78 16.23
N ALA A 57 25.28 -5.91 15.54
CA ALA A 57 26.01 -6.16 14.30
C ALA A 57 25.65 -5.14 13.20
N LYS A 58 24.37 -4.80 13.04
CA LYS A 58 23.92 -3.77 12.08
C LYS A 58 24.55 -2.41 12.40
N LYS A 59 24.60 -2.00 13.66
CA LYS A 59 25.18 -0.73 14.09
C LYS A 59 26.71 -0.68 13.91
N PHE A 60 27.40 -1.79 14.15
CA PHE A 60 28.82 -1.89 13.86
C PHE A 60 29.09 -1.86 12.35
N ALA A 61 28.32 -2.58 11.55
CA ALA A 61 28.43 -2.58 10.09
C ALA A 61 28.25 -1.17 9.51
N GLU A 62 27.22 -0.44 9.95
CA GLU A 62 26.95 0.95 9.59
C GLU A 62 28.10 1.87 9.99
N GLY A 63 28.54 1.80 11.25
CA GLY A 63 29.58 2.69 11.78
C GLY A 63 30.97 2.45 11.22
N LEU A 64 31.25 1.24 10.76
CA LEU A 64 32.54 0.86 10.17
C LEU A 64 32.52 0.89 8.62
N GLY A 65 31.33 1.02 8.01
CA GLY A 65 31.17 0.99 6.56
C GLY A 65 31.55 -0.37 5.94
N VAL A 66 31.18 -1.48 6.61
CA VAL A 66 31.49 -2.85 6.19
C VAL A 66 30.24 -3.74 6.24
N SER A 67 30.24 -4.86 5.52
CA SER A 67 29.19 -5.88 5.65
C SER A 67 29.33 -6.67 6.94
N ILE A 68 28.22 -7.22 7.47
CA ILE A 68 28.21 -8.07 8.66
C ILE A 68 29.05 -9.33 8.42
N ASP A 69 29.04 -9.86 7.20
CA ASP A 69 29.83 -11.02 6.80
C ASP A 69 31.34 -10.81 7.02
N SER A 70 31.83 -9.59 6.90
CA SER A 70 33.24 -9.25 7.11
C SER A 70 33.75 -9.55 8.54
N PHE A 71 32.87 -9.60 9.54
CA PHE A 71 33.27 -9.87 10.93
C PHE A 71 32.47 -11.01 11.58
N SER A 72 31.27 -11.29 11.12
CA SER A 72 30.43 -12.40 11.63
C SER A 72 29.70 -13.13 10.51
N PRO A 73 30.39 -14.05 9.78
CA PRO A 73 29.78 -14.86 8.71
C PRO A 73 28.60 -15.69 9.19
N THR A 74 28.68 -16.23 10.43
CA THR A 74 27.60 -17.02 11.03
C THR A 74 26.33 -16.17 11.22
N LEU A 75 26.50 -14.95 11.72
CA LEU A 75 25.37 -14.04 11.94
C LEU A 75 24.81 -13.51 10.60
N ALA A 76 25.68 -13.24 9.62
CA ALA A 76 25.25 -12.87 8.27
C ALA A 76 24.37 -13.97 7.63
N ARG A 77 24.82 -15.23 7.73
CA ARG A 77 24.03 -16.38 7.26
C ARG A 77 22.70 -16.53 8.01
N GLN A 78 22.69 -16.35 9.35
CA GLN A 78 21.44 -16.39 10.11
C GLN A 78 20.47 -15.27 9.69
N ILE A 79 20.98 -14.10 9.33
CA ILE A 79 20.15 -13.00 8.79
C ILE A 79 19.61 -13.38 7.42
N GLU A 80 20.43 -13.96 6.55
CA GLU A 80 20.00 -14.44 5.23
C GLU A 80 18.97 -15.57 5.35
N GLU A 81 19.20 -16.55 6.21
CA GLU A 81 18.27 -17.65 6.48
C GLU A 81 16.95 -17.12 7.10
N ALA A 82 17.03 -16.17 8.03
CA ALA A 82 15.83 -15.53 8.60
C ALA A 82 15.10 -14.65 7.55
N SER A 83 15.85 -13.96 6.70
CA SER A 83 15.29 -13.22 5.56
C SER A 83 14.68 -14.17 4.54
N ALA A 84 15.32 -15.30 4.23
CA ALA A 84 14.78 -16.33 3.35
C ALA A 84 13.56 -17.06 3.92
N LEU A 85 13.43 -17.13 5.25
CA LEU A 85 12.22 -17.65 5.92
C LEU A 85 11.11 -16.59 6.00
N THR A 86 11.47 -15.31 5.97
CA THR A 86 10.55 -14.17 5.92
C THR A 86 10.28 -13.77 4.47
N GLU A 87 11.26 -13.88 3.61
CA GLU A 87 11.17 -13.99 2.18
C GLU A 87 10.83 -15.48 1.87
N ARG A 88 9.54 -15.86 1.96
CA ARG A 88 9.04 -16.70 0.89
C ARG A 88 9.62 -16.04 -0.35
N PRO A 89 10.31 -16.77 -1.25
CA PRO A 89 10.58 -16.21 -2.54
C PRO A 89 9.22 -15.75 -3.03
N VAL A 90 8.99 -14.44 -3.03
CA VAL A 90 7.94 -13.83 -3.81
C VAL A 90 8.42 -14.25 -5.19
N ASP A 91 7.84 -15.36 -5.65
CA ASP A 91 7.97 -15.78 -7.03
C ASP A 91 7.84 -14.47 -7.79
N ALA A 92 8.87 -14.04 -8.52
CA ALA A 92 8.81 -12.81 -9.32
C ALA A 92 7.70 -12.89 -10.36
N SER A 93 6.99 -14.03 -10.40
CA SER A 93 5.72 -14.29 -11.06
C SER A 93 4.51 -14.20 -10.14
N SER A 94 4.63 -14.13 -8.79
CA SER A 94 3.50 -13.85 -7.91
C SER A 94 3.32 -12.32 -7.86
N ASN A 95 2.42 -11.88 -8.61
CA ASN A 95 1.73 -10.61 -8.71
C ASN A 95 1.11 -10.06 -7.40
N ASP A 96 1.78 -10.21 -6.27
CA ASP A 96 1.35 -9.76 -4.95
C ASP A 96 1.72 -8.28 -4.68
N GLU A 97 2.07 -7.54 -5.71
CA GLU A 97 2.41 -6.14 -5.59
C GLU A 97 1.17 -5.33 -5.26
N PHE A 98 1.25 -4.51 -4.20
CA PHE A 98 0.26 -3.51 -3.90
C PHE A 98 0.44 -2.33 -4.85
N VAL A 99 -0.66 -1.93 -5.45
CA VAL A 99 -0.74 -0.78 -6.33
C VAL A 99 -1.63 0.29 -5.71
N MET A 100 -1.29 1.55 -5.97
CA MET A 100 -2.02 2.68 -5.42
C MET A 100 -3.11 3.14 -6.38
N VAL A 101 -4.36 3.11 -5.91
CA VAL A 101 -5.52 3.66 -6.62
C VAL A 101 -5.76 5.08 -6.15
N ARG A 102 -5.89 6.02 -7.09
CA ARG A 102 -6.13 7.43 -6.80
C ARG A 102 -7.52 7.64 -6.23
N ARG A 103 -7.63 8.52 -5.25
CA ARG A 103 -8.91 9.04 -4.78
C ARG A 103 -9.29 10.26 -5.62
N VAL A 104 -10.54 10.33 -6.00
CA VAL A 104 -11.11 11.48 -6.67
C VAL A 104 -12.14 12.10 -5.74
N ASP A 105 -11.87 13.31 -5.25
CA ASP A 105 -12.88 14.10 -4.57
C ASP A 105 -13.72 14.78 -5.64
N VAL A 106 -14.95 14.32 -5.79
CA VAL A 106 -15.89 14.90 -6.73
C VAL A 106 -16.51 16.13 -6.10
N LYS A 107 -15.76 17.22 -6.06
CA LYS A 107 -16.36 18.54 -5.95
C LYS A 107 -16.74 18.98 -7.34
N LEU A 108 -18.04 19.18 -7.53
CA LEU A 108 -18.65 19.70 -8.75
C LEU A 108 -17.89 20.94 -9.26
N SER A 109 -17.17 20.78 -10.36
CA SER A 109 -16.84 21.92 -11.22
C SER A 109 -17.88 21.96 -12.31
N ALA A 110 -18.75 22.94 -12.26
CA ALA A 110 -19.64 23.31 -13.35
C ALA A 110 -18.80 23.66 -14.59
N GLY A 111 -18.68 22.73 -15.53
CA GLY A 111 -18.04 22.98 -16.82
C GLY A 111 -16.97 21.94 -17.19
N HIS A 112 -17.27 21.21 -18.28
CA HIS A 112 -16.35 20.33 -19.02
C HIS A 112 -15.80 19.10 -18.31
N GLY A 113 -16.61 18.09 -18.16
CA GLY A 113 -16.34 16.65 -18.37
C GLY A 113 -15.11 15.97 -17.79
N ALA A 114 -14.32 16.59 -16.95
CA ALA A 114 -13.16 15.98 -16.33
C ALA A 114 -13.36 15.83 -14.83
N PHE A 115 -12.96 14.66 -14.27
CA PHE A 115 -12.74 14.57 -12.84
C PHE A 115 -11.73 15.65 -12.44
N VAL A 116 -12.13 16.56 -11.56
CA VAL A 116 -11.18 17.44 -10.90
C VAL A 116 -10.46 16.57 -9.88
N TYR A 117 -9.24 16.18 -10.22
CA TYR A 117 -8.35 15.54 -9.28
C TYR A 117 -8.02 16.58 -8.20
N SER A 118 -8.35 16.30 -6.96
CA SER A 118 -7.78 17.07 -5.86
C SER A 118 -6.27 16.89 -5.92
N GLU A 119 -5.52 17.99 -5.95
CA GLU A 119 -4.06 17.98 -5.90
C GLU A 119 -3.51 17.47 -4.56
N ASP A 120 -4.36 17.24 -3.57
CA ASP A 120 -4.00 16.56 -2.33
C ASP A 120 -3.71 15.08 -2.62
N ASP A 121 -2.51 14.83 -3.11
CA ASP A 121 -1.90 13.54 -3.49
C ASP A 121 -1.76 12.56 -2.29
N LEU A 122 -2.37 12.88 -1.15
CA LEU A 122 -2.21 12.17 0.12
C LEU A 122 -3.23 11.07 0.38
N SER A 123 -4.28 10.94 -0.44
CA SER A 123 -5.29 9.92 -0.21
C SER A 123 -5.35 8.88 -1.34
N ARG A 124 -4.38 7.99 -1.33
CA ARG A 124 -4.39 6.80 -2.21
C ARG A 124 -4.79 5.59 -1.39
N LEU A 125 -5.51 4.66 -2.00
CA LEU A 125 -5.81 3.36 -1.41
C LEU A 125 -4.93 2.30 -2.03
N ALA A 126 -4.32 1.46 -1.19
CA ALA A 126 -3.51 0.34 -1.63
C ALA A 126 -4.38 -0.89 -1.88
N PHE A 127 -4.28 -1.48 -3.05
CA PHE A 127 -4.93 -2.74 -3.41
C PHE A 127 -3.93 -3.72 -4.00
N ARG A 128 -4.18 -5.00 -3.85
CA ARG A 128 -3.36 -6.01 -4.51
C ARG A 128 -3.60 -5.94 -6.02
N ALA A 129 -2.53 -5.97 -6.80
CA ALA A 129 -2.60 -5.91 -8.26
C ALA A 129 -3.37 -7.10 -8.85
N ASP A 130 -3.24 -8.29 -8.25
CA ASP A 130 -3.99 -9.48 -8.67
C ASP A 130 -5.50 -9.30 -8.47
N PHE A 131 -5.93 -8.71 -7.34
CA PHE A 131 -7.34 -8.41 -7.11
C PHE A 131 -7.91 -7.50 -8.21
N LEU A 132 -7.22 -6.40 -8.55
CA LEU A 132 -7.68 -5.51 -9.61
C LEU A 132 -7.80 -6.23 -10.96
N ARG A 133 -6.86 -7.14 -11.28
CA ARG A 133 -6.91 -7.93 -12.52
C ARG A 133 -8.10 -8.87 -12.58
N THR A 134 -8.55 -9.44 -11.46
CA THR A 134 -9.74 -10.33 -11.45
C THR A 134 -11.00 -9.62 -11.94
N VAL A 135 -11.05 -8.29 -11.81
CA VAL A 135 -12.19 -7.46 -12.26
C VAL A 135 -11.89 -6.68 -13.55
N GLY A 136 -10.77 -7.02 -14.23
CA GLY A 136 -10.35 -6.36 -15.46
C GLY A 136 -9.95 -4.90 -15.25
N ALA A 137 -9.44 -4.57 -14.07
CA ALA A 137 -9.01 -3.24 -13.69
C ALA A 137 -7.49 -3.20 -13.42
N GLY A 138 -6.91 -2.02 -13.45
CA GLY A 138 -5.54 -1.72 -13.07
C GLY A 138 -5.48 -0.34 -12.40
N PRO A 139 -4.33 0.03 -11.80
CA PRO A 139 -4.20 1.32 -11.12
C PRO A 139 -4.45 2.53 -12.04
N GLU A 140 -4.13 2.38 -13.33
CA GLU A 140 -4.27 3.45 -14.34
C GLU A 140 -5.73 3.71 -14.74
N ASN A 141 -6.62 2.74 -14.55
CA ASN A 141 -8.02 2.83 -14.92
C ASN A 141 -8.98 2.63 -13.75
N SER A 142 -8.47 2.62 -12.53
CA SER A 142 -9.24 2.57 -11.31
C SER A 142 -9.21 3.90 -10.59
N VAL A 143 -10.36 4.33 -10.10
CA VAL A 143 -10.48 5.50 -9.22
C VAL A 143 -11.33 5.12 -8.02
N SER A 144 -11.05 5.74 -6.87
CA SER A 144 -11.89 5.64 -5.69
C SER A 144 -12.67 6.94 -5.50
N VAL A 145 -13.95 6.82 -5.21
CA VAL A 145 -14.84 7.95 -4.89
C VAL A 145 -15.49 7.73 -3.55
N THR A 146 -15.75 8.80 -2.81
CA THR A 146 -16.59 8.75 -1.61
C THR A 146 -18.03 8.99 -2.01
N VAL A 147 -18.91 8.13 -1.53
CA VAL A 147 -20.36 8.27 -1.72
C VAL A 147 -20.90 9.25 -0.69
N ASP A 148 -21.70 10.20 -1.14
CA ASP A 148 -22.43 11.15 -0.30
C ASP A 148 -23.92 10.94 -0.52
N GLY A 149 -24.65 10.64 0.54
CA GLY A 149 -26.08 10.35 0.54
C GLY A 149 -26.49 8.88 0.56
N SER A 150 -27.74 8.64 0.86
CA SER A 150 -28.32 7.33 1.20
C SER A 150 -29.03 6.62 0.05
N SER A 151 -28.96 7.14 -1.17
CA SER A 151 -29.76 6.62 -2.31
C SER A 151 -29.41 5.18 -2.72
N MET A 152 -28.22 4.68 -2.34
CA MET A 152 -27.80 3.32 -2.63
C MET A 152 -27.79 2.41 -1.39
N GLU A 153 -28.34 2.86 -0.28
CA GLU A 153 -28.56 2.02 0.89
C GLU A 153 -29.63 0.93 0.63
N PRO A 154 -29.49 -0.24 1.26
CA PRO A 154 -28.44 -0.65 2.18
C PRO A 154 -27.17 -1.17 1.48
N THR A 155 -27.13 -1.23 0.14
CA THR A 155 -26.00 -1.81 -0.60
C THR A 155 -24.70 -1.00 -0.44
N ILE A 156 -24.82 0.32 -0.52
CA ILE A 156 -23.69 1.25 -0.33
C ILE A 156 -24.14 2.29 0.70
N PRO A 157 -23.70 2.15 1.97
CA PRO A 157 -23.97 3.14 3.01
C PRO A 157 -23.35 4.51 2.71
N ASP A 158 -23.95 5.56 3.25
CA ASP A 158 -23.38 6.90 3.19
C ASP A 158 -21.95 6.95 3.75
N GLY A 159 -21.09 7.78 3.18
CA GLY A 159 -19.67 7.89 3.53
C GLY A 159 -18.80 6.72 3.06
N SER A 160 -19.35 5.74 2.35
CA SER A 160 -18.59 4.61 1.79
C SER A 160 -17.61 5.06 0.72
N THR A 161 -16.51 4.32 0.59
CA THR A 161 -15.59 4.46 -0.56
C THR A 161 -15.90 3.38 -1.58
N VAL A 162 -16.08 3.78 -2.85
CA VAL A 162 -16.37 2.87 -3.97
C VAL A 162 -15.25 2.94 -5.00
N LEU A 163 -14.79 1.79 -5.51
CA LEU A 163 -13.85 1.69 -6.61
C LEU A 163 -14.58 1.54 -7.95
N ILE A 164 -14.18 2.34 -8.91
CA ILE A 164 -14.76 2.43 -10.24
C ILE A 164 -13.70 2.00 -11.28
N ASN A 165 -14.06 1.04 -12.14
CA ASN A 165 -13.27 0.69 -13.32
C ASN A 165 -13.71 1.58 -14.50
N MET A 166 -12.87 2.55 -14.85
CA MET A 166 -13.12 3.56 -15.89
C MET A 166 -13.17 3.00 -17.32
N ARG A 167 -12.65 1.79 -17.55
CA ARG A 167 -12.73 1.09 -18.84
C ARG A 167 -14.06 0.39 -19.04
N ALA A 168 -14.77 0.05 -17.95
CA ALA A 168 -16.01 -0.72 -18.00
C ALA A 168 -17.22 0.20 -18.20
N LYS A 169 -17.40 0.75 -19.39
CA LYS A 169 -18.47 1.70 -19.72
C LYS A 169 -19.73 1.04 -20.31
N SER A 170 -19.63 -0.20 -20.81
CA SER A 170 -20.79 -0.92 -21.35
C SER A 170 -21.73 -1.32 -20.22
N ILE A 171 -23.02 -1.01 -20.36
CA ILE A 171 -24.04 -1.32 -19.37
C ILE A 171 -24.31 -2.82 -19.34
N LEU A 172 -24.02 -3.43 -18.21
CA LEU A 172 -24.49 -4.76 -17.84
C LEU A 172 -25.70 -4.58 -16.90
N PRO A 173 -26.90 -5.03 -17.28
CA PRO A 173 -28.12 -4.79 -16.50
C PRO A 173 -27.98 -5.16 -15.04
N GLY A 174 -28.40 -4.26 -14.14
CA GLY A 174 -28.37 -4.45 -12.70
C GLY A 174 -27.01 -4.25 -12.03
N ARG A 175 -25.97 -3.92 -12.77
CA ARG A 175 -24.67 -3.54 -12.17
C ARG A 175 -24.65 -2.06 -11.81
N ILE A 176 -23.83 -1.71 -10.83
CA ILE A 176 -23.69 -0.36 -10.29
C ILE A 176 -22.64 0.39 -11.10
N TYR A 177 -22.95 1.61 -11.50
CA TYR A 177 -22.09 2.50 -12.29
C TYR A 177 -22.01 3.87 -11.64
N ALA A 178 -20.84 4.49 -11.82
CA ALA A 178 -20.69 5.92 -11.68
C ALA A 178 -20.92 6.56 -13.05
N PHE A 179 -21.74 7.57 -13.10
CA PHE A 179 -22.06 8.32 -14.32
C PHE A 179 -22.32 9.79 -14.00
N ARG A 180 -22.19 10.62 -15.01
CA ARG A 180 -22.56 12.03 -14.94
C ARG A 180 -23.90 12.21 -15.61
N LEU A 181 -24.76 13.01 -15.00
CA LEU A 181 -26.03 13.46 -15.54
C LEU A 181 -26.27 14.89 -15.09
N ASP A 182 -26.52 15.81 -16.01
CA ASP A 182 -26.75 17.23 -15.75
C ASP A 182 -25.65 17.87 -14.86
N GLY A 183 -24.39 17.49 -15.13
CA GLY A 183 -23.23 17.95 -14.38
C GLY A 183 -23.02 17.29 -13.00
N GLN A 184 -23.94 16.44 -12.54
CA GLN A 184 -23.84 15.74 -11.27
C GLN A 184 -23.23 14.35 -11.44
N LEU A 185 -22.35 13.95 -10.52
CA LEU A 185 -21.89 12.56 -10.41
C LEU A 185 -22.91 11.77 -9.60
N LEU A 186 -23.37 10.69 -10.19
CA LEU A 186 -24.33 9.78 -9.57
C LEU A 186 -23.77 8.36 -9.57
N ILE A 187 -24.15 7.59 -8.54
CA ILE A 187 -23.91 6.15 -8.46
C ILE A 187 -25.25 5.45 -8.34
N LYS A 188 -25.59 4.63 -9.35
CA LYS A 188 -26.87 3.91 -9.42
C LYS A 188 -26.69 2.57 -10.11
N ARG A 189 -27.70 1.70 -10.00
CA ARG A 189 -27.83 0.51 -10.84
C ARG A 189 -28.35 0.89 -12.21
N LEU A 190 -27.61 0.55 -13.27
CA LEU A 190 -28.03 0.84 -14.61
C LEU A 190 -28.70 -0.37 -15.28
N TYR A 191 -29.74 -0.05 -15.99
CA TYR A 191 -30.46 -0.95 -16.91
C TYR A 191 -30.63 -0.22 -18.22
N HIS A 192 -30.68 -0.95 -19.34
CA HIS A 192 -31.09 -0.38 -20.61
C HIS A 192 -32.19 -1.24 -21.23
N ASP A 193 -33.11 -0.63 -21.92
CA ASP A 193 -34.13 -1.33 -22.68
C ASP A 193 -33.69 -1.51 -24.16
N SER A 194 -34.52 -2.19 -24.95
CA SER A 194 -34.27 -2.43 -26.38
C SER A 194 -34.34 -1.18 -27.25
N ARG A 195 -34.75 -0.05 -26.70
CA ARG A 195 -34.85 1.24 -27.37
C ARG A 195 -33.70 2.19 -27.04
N GLY A 196 -32.74 1.74 -26.23
CA GLY A 196 -31.61 2.53 -25.81
C GLY A 196 -31.84 3.41 -24.58
N THR A 197 -33.07 3.46 -24.04
CA THR A 197 -33.34 4.22 -22.81
C THR A 197 -32.63 3.59 -21.62
N VAL A 198 -31.88 4.39 -20.87
CA VAL A 198 -31.21 3.96 -19.66
C VAL A 198 -32.08 4.27 -18.45
N THR A 199 -32.30 3.27 -17.60
CA THR A 199 -32.93 3.45 -16.29
C THR A 199 -31.85 3.35 -15.23
N ALA A 200 -31.65 4.42 -14.46
CA ALA A 200 -30.76 4.46 -13.32
C ALA A 200 -31.56 4.33 -12.03
N ARG A 201 -31.42 3.16 -11.39
CA ARG A 201 -32.19 2.76 -10.20
C ARG A 201 -31.40 2.96 -8.93
N SER A 202 -32.05 3.54 -7.93
CA SER A 202 -31.58 3.56 -6.54
C SER A 202 -31.85 2.22 -5.87
N ASP A 203 -30.94 1.78 -4.97
CA ASP A 203 -31.20 0.61 -4.13
C ASP A 203 -32.08 0.96 -2.93
N ASN A 204 -32.10 2.23 -2.53
CA ASN A 204 -33.01 2.75 -1.52
C ASN A 204 -34.37 3.08 -2.16
N PRO A 205 -35.46 2.43 -1.72
CA PRO A 205 -36.81 2.61 -2.31
C PRO A 205 -37.42 4.00 -2.03
N GLU A 206 -36.81 4.82 -1.18
CA GLU A 206 -37.24 6.20 -0.96
C GLU A 206 -36.86 7.16 -2.12
N PHE A 207 -36.02 6.67 -3.04
CA PHE A 207 -35.55 7.45 -4.18
C PHE A 207 -36.12 6.89 -5.48
N ASP A 208 -36.70 7.77 -6.30
CA ASP A 208 -37.26 7.39 -7.60
C ASP A 208 -36.18 6.95 -8.60
N ASP A 209 -36.59 6.09 -9.54
CA ASP A 209 -35.79 5.70 -10.70
C ASP A 209 -35.65 6.87 -11.68
N LEU A 210 -34.44 7.11 -12.18
CA LEU A 210 -34.19 8.11 -13.22
C LEU A 210 -34.26 7.44 -14.61
N ARG A 211 -35.06 7.98 -15.50
CA ARG A 211 -35.11 7.57 -16.91
C ARG A 211 -34.32 8.55 -17.74
N ILE A 212 -33.32 8.06 -18.42
CA ILE A 212 -32.38 8.83 -19.23
C ILE A 212 -32.57 8.39 -20.67
N SER A 213 -33.00 9.32 -21.54
CA SER A 213 -33.16 9.02 -22.96
C SER A 213 -31.81 8.95 -23.67
N ASP A 214 -31.74 8.21 -24.78
CA ASP A 214 -30.53 7.96 -25.55
C ASP A 214 -29.91 9.22 -26.16
N ASP A 215 -30.74 10.27 -26.36
CA ASP A 215 -30.36 11.57 -26.86
C ASP A 215 -29.96 12.59 -25.78
N CYS A 216 -29.84 12.15 -24.51
CA CYS A 216 -29.43 13.04 -23.42
C CYS A 216 -27.95 13.42 -23.56
N ALA A 217 -27.69 14.66 -23.97
CA ALA A 217 -26.35 15.19 -24.26
C ALA A 217 -25.44 15.23 -23.02
N ASP A 218 -26.01 15.33 -21.81
CA ASP A 218 -25.27 15.49 -20.57
C ASP A 218 -25.16 14.19 -19.78
N PHE A 219 -25.45 13.03 -20.41
CA PHE A 219 -25.27 11.72 -19.80
C PHE A 219 -23.95 11.09 -20.25
N GLU A 220 -23.09 10.75 -19.28
CA GLU A 220 -21.83 10.06 -19.54
C GLU A 220 -21.56 8.99 -18.49
N ILE A 221 -21.37 7.73 -18.93
CA ILE A 221 -20.94 6.65 -18.07
C ILE A 221 -19.45 6.78 -17.81
N LEU A 222 -19.07 6.95 -16.56
CA LEU A 222 -17.67 7.09 -16.13
C LEU A 222 -17.02 5.74 -15.94
N GLY A 223 -17.76 4.76 -15.37
CA GLY A 223 -17.27 3.41 -15.20
C GLY A 223 -18.13 2.57 -14.27
N ARG A 224 -17.81 1.27 -14.18
CA ARG A 224 -18.54 0.31 -13.35
C ARG A 224 -17.90 0.20 -11.97
N ALA A 225 -18.72 0.27 -10.92
CA ALA A 225 -18.32 -0.03 -9.55
C ALA A 225 -18.02 -1.53 -9.38
N PHE A 226 -16.92 -1.85 -8.68
CA PHE A 226 -16.51 -3.24 -8.49
C PHE A 226 -16.10 -3.60 -7.06
N TRP A 227 -15.93 -2.61 -6.19
CA TRP A 227 -15.61 -2.81 -4.79
C TRP A 227 -16.14 -1.66 -3.95
N MET A 228 -16.44 -1.93 -2.70
CA MET A 228 -16.88 -0.94 -1.72
C MET A 228 -16.27 -1.26 -0.35
N GLY A 229 -15.92 -0.21 0.38
CA GLY A 229 -15.55 -0.27 1.79
C GLY A 229 -16.29 0.79 2.58
N ALA A 230 -16.83 0.40 3.73
CA ALA A 230 -17.53 1.28 4.64
C ALA A 230 -16.87 1.25 6.03
N LYS A 231 -16.98 2.36 6.78
CA LYS A 231 -16.63 2.38 8.20
C LYS A 231 -17.79 1.78 8.99
N LEU A 232 -17.46 0.96 9.97
CA LEU A 232 -18.43 0.52 10.98
C LEU A 232 -18.50 1.59 12.06
N HIS A 233 -19.71 1.97 12.44
CA HIS A 233 -20.00 2.94 13.51
C HIS A 233 -20.59 2.22 14.70
#